data_025ca8d6f30863aea27e332b2279b9c2
#
_entry.id   025ca8d6f30863aea27e332b2279b9c2
#
_cell.length_a   1.000
_cell.length_b   1.000
_cell.length_c   1.000
_cell.angle_alpha   90.00
_cell.angle_beta   90.00
_cell.angle_gamma   90.00
#
_symmetry.space_group_name_H-M   'P 1'
#
loop_
_entity.id
_entity.type
_entity.pdbx_description
1 polymer ?
#
loop_
_entity_poly.entity_id
_entity_poly.type
_entity_poly.pdbx_seq_one_letter_code
_entity_poly.pdbx_strand_id
1 'polypeptide(L)' 'MSMRDKIEHAIQNQPCMVKDLKAKFGGDRAADRKVMEALDELVHDAVVCQKSGVFFTARSGRAEKALP' A
#
# COMPACT_ATOMS: atom_id res chain seq x y z
N MET A 1 -5.77 -14.69 -0.65
CA MET A 1 -4.80 -13.60 -0.81
C MET A 1 -4.09 -13.30 0.48
N SER A 2 -2.81 -13.03 0.39
CA SER A 2 -2.06 -12.64 1.57
C SER A 2 -2.36 -11.19 1.92
N MET A 3 -1.99 -10.79 3.12
CA MET A 3 -2.18 -9.43 3.56
C MET A 3 -1.47 -8.45 2.62
N ARG A 4 -0.27 -8.82 2.19
CA ARG A 4 0.49 -8.00 1.27
C ARG A 4 -0.27 -7.76 -0.04
N ASP A 5 -0.84 -8.82 -0.60
CA ASP A 5 -1.59 -8.71 -1.84
C ASP A 5 -2.82 -7.84 -1.68
N LYS A 6 -3.51 -7.98 -0.56
CA LYS A 6 -4.70 -7.19 -0.30
C LYS A 6 -4.37 -5.71 -0.21
N ILE A 7 -3.29 -5.40 0.48
CA ILE A 7 -2.87 -4.02 0.67
C ILE A 7 -2.40 -3.43 -0.65
N GLU A 8 -1.63 -4.20 -1.40
CA GLU A 8 -1.16 -3.75 -2.71
C GLU A 8 -2.35 -3.43 -3.61
N HIS A 9 -3.33 -4.30 -3.64
CA HIS A 9 -4.50 -4.12 -4.46
C HIS A 9 -5.30 -2.87 -4.05
N ALA A 10 -5.43 -2.66 -2.75
CA ALA A 10 -6.14 -1.49 -2.25
C ALA A 10 -5.45 -0.20 -2.64
N ILE A 11 -4.13 -0.19 -2.56
CA ILE A 11 -3.35 0.99 -2.91
C ILE A 11 -3.36 1.23 -4.43
N GLN A 12 -3.38 0.18 -5.23
CA GLN A 12 -3.50 0.31 -6.67
C GLN A 12 -4.80 0.96 -7.07
N ASN A 13 -5.86 0.63 -6.35
CA ASN A 13 -7.16 1.19 -6.62
C ASN A 13 -7.21 2.67 -6.30
N GLN A 14 -6.55 3.05 -5.21
CA GLN A 14 -6.61 4.41 -4.74
C GLN A 14 -5.50 4.62 -3.70
N PRO A 15 -4.78 5.74 -3.77
CA PRO A 15 -3.74 6.00 -2.77
C PRO A 15 -4.34 5.99 -1.37
N CYS A 16 -3.63 5.39 -0.43
CA CYS A 16 -4.12 5.21 0.93
C CYS A 16 -3.08 5.67 1.95
N MET A 17 -3.57 6.08 3.11
CA MET A 17 -2.70 6.37 4.24
C MET A 17 -2.66 5.15 5.13
N VAL A 18 -1.66 5.09 6.00
CA VAL A 18 -1.55 3.98 6.96
C VAL A 18 -2.83 3.85 7.77
N LYS A 19 -3.39 4.98 8.17
CA LYS A 19 -4.61 5.01 8.94
C LYS A 19 -5.75 4.29 8.22
N ASP A 20 -5.87 4.53 6.92
CA ASP A 20 -6.90 3.91 6.11
C ASP A 20 -6.69 2.41 6.00
N LEU A 21 -5.45 2.00 5.83
CA LEU A 21 -5.14 0.57 5.71
C LEU A 21 -5.37 -0.16 7.02
N LYS A 22 -5.04 0.47 8.12
CA LYS A 22 -5.32 -0.12 9.42
C LYS A 22 -6.81 -0.23 9.68
N ALA A 23 -7.57 0.74 9.22
CA ALA A 23 -9.01 0.70 9.38
C ALA A 23 -9.64 -0.40 8.55
N LYS A 24 -9.08 -0.66 7.35
CA LYS A 24 -9.61 -1.69 6.48
C LYS A 24 -9.16 -3.09 6.84
N PHE A 25 -7.89 -3.25 7.09
CA PHE A 25 -7.29 -4.58 7.24
C PHE A 25 -6.80 -4.86 8.65
N GLY A 26 -6.67 -3.84 9.46
CA GLY A 26 -6.26 -4.00 10.84
C GLY A 26 -7.46 -4.25 11.73
N GLY A 27 -7.36 -3.80 12.94
CA GLY A 27 -8.46 -3.94 13.90
C GLY A 27 -7.95 -4.28 15.27
N ASP A 28 -6.87 -5.02 15.34
CA ASP A 28 -6.24 -5.28 16.61
C ASP A 28 -4.73 -5.18 16.42
N ARG A 29 -4.02 -5.33 17.50
CA ARG A 29 -2.57 -5.12 17.49
C ARG A 29 -1.86 -6.06 16.50
N ALA A 30 -2.28 -7.31 16.47
CA ALA A 30 -1.66 -8.28 15.58
C ALA A 30 -1.93 -7.97 14.12
N ALA A 31 -3.15 -7.59 13.80
CA ALA A 31 -3.51 -7.24 12.44
C ALA A 31 -2.81 -5.97 12.00
N ASP A 32 -2.73 -4.97 12.87
CA ASP A 32 -2.04 -3.73 12.56
C ASP A 32 -0.57 -3.99 12.26
N ARG A 33 0.02 -4.91 13.01
CA ARG A 33 1.41 -5.25 12.80
C ARG A 33 1.61 -5.88 11.41
N LYS A 34 0.70 -6.75 11.01
CA LYS A 34 0.78 -7.37 9.70
C LYS A 34 0.62 -6.33 8.59
N VAL A 35 -0.24 -5.36 8.79
CA VAL A 35 -0.40 -4.28 7.84
C VAL A 35 0.91 -3.52 7.67
N MET A 36 1.56 -3.18 8.78
CA MET A 36 2.81 -2.44 8.72
C MET A 36 3.92 -3.26 8.09
N GLU A 37 3.98 -4.54 8.39
CA GLU A 37 4.99 -5.41 7.80
C GLU A 37 4.80 -5.52 6.30
N ALA A 38 3.56 -5.66 5.87
CA ALA A 38 3.26 -5.75 4.45
C ALA A 38 3.62 -4.47 3.72
N LEU A 39 3.31 -3.33 4.31
CA LEU A 39 3.66 -2.05 3.74
C LEU A 39 5.17 -1.89 3.62
N ASP A 40 5.88 -2.30 4.67
CA ASP A 40 7.32 -2.20 4.68
C ASP A 40 7.92 -3.02 3.55
N GLU A 41 7.42 -4.23 3.34
CA GLU A 41 7.89 -5.06 2.25
C GLU A 41 7.59 -4.45 0.89
N LEU A 42 6.39 -3.91 0.73
CA LEU A 42 6.00 -3.33 -0.54
C LEU A 42 6.85 -2.11 -0.88
N VAL A 43 7.17 -1.31 0.12
CA VAL A 43 8.03 -0.15 -0.08
C VAL A 43 9.46 -0.61 -0.39
N HIS A 44 9.92 -1.62 0.33
CA HIS A 44 11.27 -2.14 0.13
C HIS A 44 11.44 -2.70 -1.28
N ASP A 45 10.40 -3.35 -1.79
CA ASP A 45 10.44 -3.92 -3.13
C ASP A 45 10.10 -2.89 -4.21
N ALA A 46 9.87 -1.66 -3.83
CA ALA A 46 9.54 -0.57 -4.75
C ALA A 46 8.22 -0.77 -5.48
N VAL A 47 7.35 -1.60 -4.94
CA VAL A 47 6.01 -1.79 -5.49
C VAL A 47 5.12 -0.63 -5.08
N VAL A 48 5.34 -0.11 -3.89
CA VAL A 48 4.59 0.98 -3.32
C VAL A 48 5.55 2.09 -2.95
N CYS A 49 5.15 3.32 -3.19
CA CYS A 49 5.91 4.50 -2.82
C CYS A 49 5.15 5.27 -1.75
N GLN A 50 5.87 6.05 -0.98
CA GLN A 50 5.28 6.87 0.06
C GLN A 50 5.65 8.33 -0.16
N LYS A 51 4.67 9.20 -0.06
CA LYS A 51 4.92 10.63 -0.17
C LYS A 51 3.92 11.35 0.72
N SER A 52 4.42 12.16 1.64
CA SER A 52 3.60 12.93 2.57
C SER A 52 2.61 12.05 3.35
N GLY A 53 3.05 10.86 3.72
CA GLY A 53 2.23 9.95 4.48
C GLY A 53 1.22 9.16 3.67
N VAL A 54 1.20 9.36 2.37
CA VAL A 54 0.26 8.65 1.51
C VAL A 54 1.03 7.60 0.70
N PHE A 55 0.50 6.40 0.65
CA PHE A 55 1.10 5.31 -0.12
C PHE A 55 0.39 5.20 -1.46
N PHE A 56 1.17 4.99 -2.50
CA PHE A 56 0.63 4.80 -3.84
C PHE A 56 1.54 3.83 -4.59
N THR A 57 1.02 3.20 -5.63
CA THR A 57 1.84 2.26 -6.39
C THR A 57 2.60 3.01 -7.48
N ALA A 58 3.84 2.63 -7.64
CA ALA A 58 4.68 3.22 -8.67
C ALA A 58 4.09 2.93 -10.05
N ARG A 59 3.45 1.79 -10.17
CA ARG A 59 2.86 1.38 -11.42
C ARG A 59 1.75 2.31 -11.88
N SER A 60 0.89 2.72 -10.96
CA SER A 60 -0.20 3.62 -11.30
C SER A 60 0.30 4.95 -11.83
N GLY A 61 1.25 5.52 -11.12
CA GLY A 61 1.77 6.79 -11.52
C GLY A 61 2.54 6.71 -12.81
N ARG A 62 3.21 5.61 -13.02
CA ARG A 62 4.02 5.44 -14.19
C ARG A 62 3.20 5.21 -15.45
N ALA A 63 2.10 4.50 -15.32
CA ALA A 63 1.28 4.16 -16.46
C ALA A 63 0.88 5.39 -17.25
N GLU A 64 0.55 6.41 -16.55
CA GLU A 64 0.13 7.64 -17.19
C GLU A 64 1.22 8.29 -17.97
N LYS A 65 2.40 8.25 -17.45
CA LYS A 65 3.51 8.92 -18.09
C LYS A 65 4.11 8.13 -19.20
N ALA A 66 4.03 6.85 -19.09
CA ALA A 66 4.65 6.00 -20.08
C ALA A 66 3.94 6.03 -21.40
N LEU A 67 2.72 6.44 -21.39
CA LEU A 67 1.91 6.39 -22.58
C LEU A 67 2.22 7.41 -23.64
N PRO A 68 2.67 8.55 -23.35
CA PRO A 68 2.91 9.54 -24.39
C PRO A 68 3.91 9.09 -25.38
#